data_0a89bbd868b1d5b6d3c3fd77d88a5f71
#
_entry.id   0a89bbd868b1d5b6d3c3fd77d88a5f71
#
_cell.length_a   1.000
_cell.length_b   1.000
_cell.length_c   1.000
_cell.angle_alpha   90.00
_cell.angle_beta   90.00
_cell.angle_gamma   90.00
#
_symmetry.space_group_name_H-M   'P 1'
#
loop_
_entity.id
_entity.type
_entity.pdbx_description
1 polymer ?
#
loop_
_entity_poly.entity_id
_entity_poly.type
_entity_poly.pdbx_seq_one_letter_code
_entity_poly.pdbx_strand_id
1 'polypeptide(L)'
;MRVIDHLIAGHSGGGAGRMGDVFDPNTGKVQARVALGTGADLDRAVAAAQAAQPAWAATNPQRRARVMFRFKELVEANIQGLAELLASEHGKVVADARGDIQRGLEVVEFACGIPHVLKGEYTQGAGPGIDVYSMRQPLGVVAGIPPFNFPAMIPLWMGA
;
A
#
# COMPACT_ATOMS: atom_id res chain seq x y z
N MET A 1 -8.66 2.33 25.47
CA MET A 1 -8.74 1.33 24.37
C MET A 1 -8.38 2.04 23.07
N ARG A 2 -7.48 1.46 22.26
CA ARG A 2 -7.05 2.03 20.97
C ARG A 2 -8.24 2.02 19.98
N VAL A 3 -8.39 3.12 19.24
CA VAL A 3 -9.33 3.21 18.13
C VAL A 3 -8.54 3.25 16.82
N ILE A 4 -8.91 2.39 15.89
CA ILE A 4 -8.36 2.32 14.53
C ILE A 4 -9.37 2.98 13.62
N ASP A 5 -9.01 4.12 13.06
CA ASP A 5 -9.87 4.91 12.22
C ASP A 5 -9.43 4.84 10.73
N HIS A 6 -10.21 5.42 9.83
CA HIS A 6 -9.84 5.55 8.44
C HIS A 6 -8.64 6.48 8.27
N LEU A 7 -7.77 6.18 7.32
CA LEU A 7 -6.70 7.07 6.86
C LEU A 7 -7.04 7.53 5.44
N ILE A 8 -7.47 8.77 5.29
CA ILE A 8 -7.87 9.34 3.99
C ILE A 8 -7.09 10.64 3.76
N ALA A 9 -6.42 10.77 2.62
CA ALA A 9 -5.61 11.93 2.26
C ALA A 9 -4.56 12.32 3.33
N GLY A 10 -3.98 11.34 4.04
CA GLY A 10 -2.99 11.57 5.10
C GLY A 10 -3.58 11.95 6.46
N HIS A 11 -4.90 12.05 6.59
CA HIS A 11 -5.58 12.38 7.84
C HIS A 11 -6.28 11.15 8.40
N SER A 12 -6.03 10.87 9.70
CA SER A 12 -6.77 9.85 10.45
C SER A 12 -8.05 10.46 11.02
N GLY A 13 -9.18 9.77 10.85
CA GLY A 13 -10.48 10.19 11.38
C GLY A 13 -11.63 10.04 10.40
N GLY A 14 -12.82 10.39 10.86
CA GLY A 14 -14.04 10.43 10.06
C GLY A 14 -14.91 9.19 10.10
N GLY A 15 -14.52 8.17 10.86
CA GLY A 15 -15.38 7.03 11.14
C GLY A 15 -16.44 7.36 12.21
N ALA A 16 -17.57 7.92 11.79
CA ALA A 16 -18.69 8.25 12.68
C ALA A 16 -19.73 7.13 12.77
N GLY A 17 -19.40 5.94 12.28
CA GLY A 17 -20.35 4.85 12.09
C GLY A 17 -20.20 3.69 13.09
N ARG A 18 -20.54 2.52 12.61
CA ARG A 18 -20.41 1.28 13.36
C ARG A 18 -18.94 1.00 13.68
N MET A 19 -18.70 0.40 14.83
CA MET A 19 -17.37 -0.05 15.26
C MET A 19 -17.36 -1.57 15.33
N GLY A 20 -16.24 -2.17 14.92
CA GLY A 20 -15.93 -3.58 15.13
C GLY A 20 -14.94 -3.75 16.27
N ASP A 21 -15.02 -4.83 17.01
CA ASP A 21 -14.03 -5.17 18.02
C ASP A 21 -12.84 -5.88 17.38
N VAL A 22 -11.63 -5.50 17.80
CA VAL A 22 -10.37 -6.15 17.43
C VAL A 22 -9.90 -6.97 18.62
N PHE A 23 -9.86 -8.26 18.45
CA PHE A 23 -9.51 -9.22 19.50
C PHE A 23 -8.00 -9.52 19.46
N ASP A 24 -7.42 -9.71 20.62
CA ASP A 24 -6.15 -10.42 20.73
C ASP A 24 -6.43 -11.93 20.56
N PRO A 25 -5.94 -12.56 19.51
CA PRO A 25 -6.24 -13.97 19.22
C PRO A 25 -5.64 -14.95 20.25
N ASN A 26 -4.64 -14.52 21.02
CA ASN A 26 -4.03 -15.35 22.06
C ASN A 26 -4.86 -15.39 23.33
N THR A 27 -5.61 -14.33 23.63
CA THR A 27 -6.36 -14.19 24.90
C THR A 27 -7.87 -14.14 24.70
N GLY A 28 -8.34 -13.91 23.48
CA GLY A 28 -9.75 -13.67 23.15
C GLY A 28 -10.32 -12.36 23.70
N LYS A 29 -9.48 -11.47 24.24
CA LYS A 29 -9.91 -10.17 24.78
C LYS A 29 -9.92 -9.10 23.69
N VAL A 30 -10.86 -8.17 23.79
CA VAL A 30 -10.88 -6.99 22.94
C VAL A 30 -9.71 -6.09 23.29
N GLN A 31 -8.83 -5.80 22.32
CA GLN A 31 -7.66 -4.95 22.49
C GLN A 31 -7.80 -3.58 21.81
N ALA A 32 -8.64 -3.48 20.77
CA ALA A 32 -8.89 -2.26 20.04
C ALA A 32 -10.31 -2.27 19.44
N ARG A 33 -10.72 -1.14 18.88
CA ARG A 33 -11.93 -1.04 18.05
C ARG A 33 -11.59 -0.40 16.71
N VAL A 34 -12.19 -0.88 15.64
CA VAL A 34 -11.98 -0.38 14.28
C VAL A 34 -13.26 0.24 13.72
N ALA A 35 -13.14 1.40 13.10
CA ALA A 35 -14.24 2.04 12.40
C ALA A 35 -14.60 1.24 11.15
N LEU A 36 -15.87 0.86 11.02
CA LEU A 36 -16.40 0.19 9.84
C LEU A 36 -16.88 1.23 8.84
N GLY A 37 -16.29 1.26 7.65
CA GLY A 37 -16.58 2.22 6.61
C GLY A 37 -18.01 2.14 6.10
N THR A 38 -18.51 3.28 5.66
CA THR A 38 -19.78 3.45 4.95
C THR A 38 -19.53 3.73 3.46
N GLY A 39 -20.58 3.72 2.63
CA GLY A 39 -20.47 4.16 1.24
C GLY A 39 -19.92 5.59 1.12
N ALA A 40 -20.34 6.49 2.00
CA ALA A 40 -19.85 7.86 2.02
C ALA A 40 -18.34 7.96 2.38
N ASP A 41 -17.83 7.08 3.23
CA ASP A 41 -16.40 7.01 3.53
C ASP A 41 -15.61 6.54 2.31
N LEU A 42 -16.13 5.54 1.59
CA LEU A 42 -15.54 5.08 0.34
C LEU A 42 -15.52 6.19 -0.71
N ASP A 43 -16.65 6.89 -0.90
CA ASP A 43 -16.74 7.99 -1.87
C ASP A 43 -15.73 9.10 -1.57
N ARG A 44 -15.55 9.45 -0.30
CA ARG A 44 -14.51 10.42 0.13
C ARG A 44 -13.10 9.92 -0.18
N ALA A 45 -12.81 8.65 0.08
CA ALA A 45 -11.50 8.07 -0.19
C ALA A 45 -11.18 8.05 -1.69
N VAL A 46 -12.15 7.65 -2.51
CA VAL A 46 -12.04 7.65 -3.98
C VAL A 46 -11.86 9.07 -4.51
N ALA A 47 -12.65 10.04 -4.03
CA ALA A 47 -12.52 11.44 -4.44
C ALA A 47 -11.14 12.01 -4.09
N ALA A 48 -10.60 11.71 -2.91
CA ALA A 48 -9.26 12.12 -2.50
C ALA A 48 -8.17 11.50 -3.40
N ALA A 49 -8.29 10.22 -3.73
CA ALA A 49 -7.37 9.53 -4.64
C ALA A 49 -7.44 10.10 -6.07
N GLN A 50 -8.64 10.36 -6.57
CA GLN A 50 -8.85 11.00 -7.89
C GLN A 50 -8.24 12.40 -7.94
N ALA A 51 -8.36 13.18 -6.89
CA ALA A 51 -7.78 14.52 -6.81
C ALA A 51 -6.24 14.50 -6.81
N ALA A 52 -5.62 13.50 -6.17
CA ALA A 52 -4.17 13.34 -6.10
C ALA A 52 -3.55 12.73 -7.37
N GLN A 53 -4.30 11.91 -8.09
CA GLN A 53 -3.82 11.09 -9.20
C GLN A 53 -3.15 11.87 -10.32
N PRO A 54 -3.69 13.01 -10.85
CA PRO A 54 -3.07 13.71 -11.98
C PRO A 54 -1.66 14.22 -11.68
N ALA A 55 -1.45 14.80 -10.49
CA ALA A 55 -0.14 15.30 -10.08
C ALA A 55 0.85 14.15 -9.86
N TRP A 56 0.41 13.05 -9.27
CA TRP A 56 1.23 11.85 -9.09
C TRP A 56 1.60 11.21 -10.43
N ALA A 57 0.65 11.08 -11.36
CA ALA A 57 0.87 10.56 -12.70
C ALA A 57 1.88 11.39 -13.50
N ALA A 58 1.81 12.72 -13.39
CA ALA A 58 2.74 13.65 -14.03
C ALA A 58 4.13 13.70 -13.35
N THR A 59 4.26 13.13 -12.15
CA THR A 59 5.54 13.12 -11.43
C THR A 59 6.53 12.17 -12.13
N ASN A 60 7.74 12.68 -12.41
CA ASN A 60 8.81 11.90 -13.02
C ASN A 60 9.06 10.59 -12.25
N PRO A 61 9.24 9.44 -12.94
CA PRO A 61 9.42 8.13 -12.32
C PRO A 61 10.55 8.08 -11.27
N GLN A 62 11.69 8.76 -11.49
CA GLN A 62 12.77 8.80 -10.49
C GLN A 62 12.36 9.55 -9.22
N ARG A 63 11.52 10.57 -9.31
CA ARG A 63 10.99 11.26 -8.12
C ARG A 63 10.01 10.38 -7.36
N ARG A 64 9.18 9.62 -8.05
CA ARG A 64 8.30 8.62 -7.42
C ARG A 64 9.10 7.53 -6.74
N ALA A 65 10.15 7.00 -7.40
CA ALA A 65 11.03 6.01 -6.80
C ALA A 65 11.70 6.51 -5.51
N ARG A 66 12.05 7.80 -5.39
CA ARG A 66 12.61 8.37 -4.14
C ARG A 66 11.62 8.29 -2.98
N VAL A 67 10.32 8.38 -3.24
CA VAL A 67 9.30 8.17 -2.21
C VAL A 67 9.34 6.73 -1.73
N MET A 68 9.49 5.76 -2.65
CA MET A 68 9.59 4.33 -2.31
C MET A 68 10.89 4.02 -1.54
N PHE A 69 12.04 4.62 -1.90
CA PHE A 69 13.27 4.50 -1.12
C PHE A 69 13.06 5.00 0.32
N ARG A 70 12.44 6.16 0.49
CA ARG A 70 12.17 6.70 1.82
C ARG A 70 11.17 5.84 2.60
N PHE A 71 10.16 5.31 1.94
CA PHE A 71 9.20 4.40 2.54
C PHE A 71 9.89 3.12 3.03
N LYS A 72 10.76 2.52 2.20
CA LYS A 72 11.58 1.35 2.58
C LYS A 72 12.37 1.63 3.86
N GLU A 73 13.15 2.71 3.89
CA GLU A 73 13.93 3.11 5.07
C GLU A 73 13.08 3.23 6.34
N LEU A 74 11.88 3.84 6.22
CA LEU A 74 10.98 4.02 7.36
C LEU A 74 10.42 2.68 7.86
N VAL A 75 10.05 1.77 6.98
CA VAL A 75 9.58 0.43 7.36
C VAL A 75 10.70 -0.36 8.03
N GLU A 76 11.91 -0.34 7.48
CA GLU A 76 13.10 -1.00 8.06
C GLU A 76 13.42 -0.46 9.46
N ALA A 77 13.42 0.85 9.62
CA ALA A 77 13.68 1.50 10.91
C ALA A 77 12.63 1.16 11.98
N ASN A 78 11.41 0.79 11.58
CA ASN A 78 10.31 0.48 12.50
C ASN A 78 9.91 -1.00 12.50
N ILE A 79 10.70 -1.88 11.87
CA ILE A 79 10.32 -3.29 11.65
C ILE A 79 9.97 -4.03 12.94
N GLN A 80 10.66 -3.74 14.04
CA GLN A 80 10.40 -4.39 15.33
C GLN A 80 9.02 -4.03 15.88
N GLY A 81 8.69 -2.74 15.94
CA GLY A 81 7.39 -2.28 16.43
C GLY A 81 6.23 -2.73 15.52
N LEU A 82 6.44 -2.74 14.20
CA LEU A 82 5.47 -3.26 13.23
C LEU A 82 5.25 -4.77 13.41
N ALA A 83 6.31 -5.55 13.66
CA ALA A 83 6.21 -6.98 13.88
C ALA A 83 5.48 -7.31 15.20
N GLU A 84 5.74 -6.56 16.26
CA GLU A 84 5.04 -6.71 17.54
C GLU A 84 3.55 -6.37 17.41
N LEU A 85 3.22 -5.29 16.71
CA LEU A 85 1.84 -4.92 16.40
C LEU A 85 1.14 -6.01 15.59
N LEU A 86 1.78 -6.50 14.53
CA LEU A 86 1.24 -7.57 13.70
C LEU A 86 1.04 -8.85 14.50
N ALA A 87 2.00 -9.24 15.32
CA ALA A 87 1.91 -10.40 16.19
C ALA A 87 0.71 -10.30 17.16
N SER A 88 0.49 -9.11 17.74
CA SER A 88 -0.61 -8.88 18.67
C SER A 88 -1.99 -8.99 18.01
N GLU A 89 -2.12 -8.58 16.75
CA GLU A 89 -3.40 -8.59 16.04
C GLU A 89 -3.66 -9.90 15.29
N HIS A 90 -2.60 -10.54 14.78
CA HIS A 90 -2.71 -11.77 13.99
C HIS A 90 -2.55 -13.05 14.80
N GLY A 91 -1.76 -13.01 15.89
CA GLY A 91 -1.44 -14.19 16.71
C GLY A 91 -0.23 -14.99 16.24
N LYS A 92 0.43 -14.61 15.13
CA LYS A 92 1.70 -15.25 14.75
C LYS A 92 2.85 -14.79 15.66
N VAL A 93 3.88 -15.60 15.77
CA VAL A 93 5.07 -15.25 16.56
C VAL A 93 5.80 -14.06 15.93
N VAL A 94 6.48 -13.25 16.74
CA VAL A 94 7.15 -12.02 16.28
C VAL A 94 8.18 -12.31 15.18
N ALA A 95 8.86 -13.45 15.24
CA ALA A 95 9.82 -13.86 14.20
C ALA A 95 9.14 -14.02 12.83
N ASP A 96 7.97 -14.67 12.77
CA ASP A 96 7.20 -14.82 11.53
C ASP A 96 6.60 -13.50 11.06
N ALA A 97 6.18 -12.65 12.00
CA ALA A 97 5.72 -11.30 11.69
C ALA A 97 6.83 -10.44 11.06
N ARG A 98 8.06 -10.55 11.53
CA ARG A 98 9.22 -9.91 10.89
C ARG A 98 9.46 -10.46 9.48
N GLY A 99 9.34 -11.77 9.28
CA GLY A 99 9.43 -12.41 7.96
C GLY A 99 8.36 -11.94 6.99
N ASP A 100 7.13 -11.73 7.47
CA ASP A 100 6.02 -11.16 6.71
C ASP A 100 6.39 -9.75 6.18
N ILE A 101 6.84 -8.87 7.06
CA ILE A 101 7.25 -7.49 6.71
C ILE A 101 8.45 -7.53 5.76
N GLN A 102 9.46 -8.38 6.03
CA GLN A 102 10.66 -8.48 5.20
C GLN A 102 10.33 -8.86 3.75
N ARG A 103 9.44 -9.82 3.53
CA ARG A 103 8.99 -10.19 2.17
C ARG A 103 8.23 -9.06 1.48
N GLY A 104 7.48 -8.27 2.26
CA GLY A 104 6.86 -7.04 1.73
C GLY A 104 7.90 -6.02 1.28
N LEU A 105 8.95 -5.83 2.09
CA LEU A 105 10.05 -4.92 1.79
C LEU A 105 10.83 -5.31 0.53
N GLU A 106 11.00 -6.60 0.24
CA GLU A 106 11.66 -7.07 -0.98
C GLU A 106 10.96 -6.57 -2.25
N VAL A 107 9.63 -6.52 -2.24
CA VAL A 107 8.86 -5.98 -3.36
C VAL A 107 8.91 -4.45 -3.40
N VAL A 108 8.89 -3.77 -2.24
CA VAL A 108 9.14 -2.32 -2.18
C VAL A 108 10.52 -1.98 -2.74
N GLU A 109 11.54 -2.77 -2.43
CA GLU A 109 12.89 -2.61 -2.98
C GLU A 109 12.92 -2.80 -4.50
N PHE A 110 12.25 -3.83 -5.01
CA PHE A 110 12.06 -3.99 -6.45
C PHE A 110 11.38 -2.76 -7.08
N ALA A 111 10.32 -2.23 -6.44
CA ALA A 111 9.60 -1.05 -6.91
C ALA A 111 10.47 0.21 -6.96
N CYS A 112 11.52 0.32 -6.14
CA CYS A 112 12.50 1.40 -6.26
C CYS A 112 13.22 1.40 -7.62
N GLY A 113 13.32 0.25 -8.28
CA GLY A 113 13.90 0.09 -9.62
C GLY A 113 12.91 0.26 -10.78
N ILE A 114 11.62 0.46 -10.51
CA ILE A 114 10.55 0.59 -11.53
C ILE A 114 10.87 1.58 -12.65
N PRO A 115 11.56 2.72 -12.44
CA PRO A 115 11.90 3.62 -13.54
C PRO A 115 12.62 2.93 -14.72
N HIS A 116 13.36 1.85 -14.44
CA HIS A 116 14.04 1.05 -15.48
C HIS A 116 13.10 0.06 -16.17
N VAL A 117 12.06 -0.39 -15.50
CA VAL A 117 11.06 -1.35 -16.01
C VAL A 117 9.95 -0.65 -16.80
N LEU A 118 9.66 0.63 -16.50
CA LEU A 118 8.66 1.44 -17.18
C LEU A 118 9.02 1.83 -18.61
N LYS A 119 10.21 1.49 -19.08
CA LYS A 119 10.62 1.77 -20.48
C LYS A 119 9.68 1.11 -21.45
N GLY A 120 9.37 1.84 -22.52
CA GLY A 120 8.66 1.29 -23.68
C GLY A 120 9.63 0.61 -24.64
N GLU A 121 9.07 0.02 -25.69
CA GLU A 121 9.78 -0.60 -26.79
C GLU A 121 9.63 0.26 -28.04
N TYR A 122 10.60 0.20 -28.94
CA TYR A 122 10.58 0.86 -30.25
C TYR A 122 11.00 -0.14 -31.32
N THR A 123 10.26 -0.18 -32.42
CA THR A 123 10.58 -0.98 -33.60
C THR A 123 10.60 -0.05 -34.82
N GLN A 124 11.77 0.11 -35.42
CA GLN A 124 11.93 0.83 -36.67
C GLN A 124 11.59 -0.10 -37.86
N GLY A 125 10.86 0.44 -38.83
CA GLY A 125 10.56 -0.30 -40.04
C GLY A 125 9.63 -1.51 -39.81
N ALA A 126 8.65 -1.42 -38.95
CA ALA A 126 7.63 -2.45 -38.75
C ALA A 126 6.77 -2.67 -39.99
N GLY A 127 6.80 -1.73 -40.93
CA GLY A 127 6.23 -1.77 -42.28
C GLY A 127 6.82 -0.66 -43.13
N PRO A 128 6.49 -0.56 -44.42
CA PRO A 128 6.96 0.53 -45.27
C PRO A 128 6.55 1.91 -44.73
N GLY A 129 7.54 2.68 -44.26
CA GLY A 129 7.33 4.00 -43.66
C GLY A 129 6.62 4.00 -42.33
N ILE A 130 6.61 2.87 -41.59
CA ILE A 130 5.93 2.73 -40.28
C ILE A 130 6.93 2.34 -39.21
N ASP A 131 7.03 3.16 -38.15
CA ASP A 131 7.68 2.85 -36.91
C ASP A 131 6.63 2.65 -35.82
N VAL A 132 6.91 1.75 -34.85
CA VAL A 132 6.00 1.43 -33.74
C VAL A 132 6.72 1.63 -32.42
N TYR A 133 6.04 2.21 -31.44
CA TYR A 133 6.53 2.32 -30.07
C TYR A 133 5.42 2.06 -29.06
N SER A 134 5.83 1.62 -27.87
CA SER A 134 4.93 1.44 -26.73
C SER A 134 5.20 2.46 -25.63
N MET A 135 4.15 2.93 -24.98
CA MET A 135 4.23 3.79 -23.81
C MET A 135 3.43 3.18 -22.66
N ARG A 136 4.00 3.25 -21.45
CA ARG A 136 3.29 2.88 -20.23
C ARG A 136 2.46 4.07 -19.75
N GLN A 137 1.17 3.84 -19.53
CA GLN A 137 0.22 4.83 -19.03
C GLN A 137 -0.25 4.42 -17.63
N PRO A 138 -0.52 5.37 -16.69
CA PRO A 138 -1.10 5.05 -15.40
C PRO A 138 -2.52 4.49 -15.55
N LEU A 139 -2.85 3.49 -14.74
CA LEU A 139 -4.21 2.92 -14.69
C LEU A 139 -5.23 3.88 -14.03
N GLY A 140 -4.77 4.83 -13.25
CA GLY A 140 -5.62 5.71 -12.45
C GLY A 140 -5.78 5.22 -11.03
N VAL A 141 -6.95 5.45 -10.44
CA VAL A 141 -7.27 4.98 -9.08
C VAL A 141 -7.61 3.50 -9.13
N VAL A 142 -7.00 2.74 -8.25
CA VAL A 142 -7.20 1.30 -8.11
C VAL A 142 -7.66 0.97 -6.69
N ALA A 143 -8.25 -0.19 -6.48
CA ALA A 143 -8.62 -0.71 -5.17
C ALA A 143 -7.87 -2.00 -4.88
N GLY A 144 -7.41 -2.17 -3.64
CA GLY A 144 -6.77 -3.37 -3.15
C GLY A 144 -7.52 -3.95 -1.96
N ILE A 145 -7.78 -5.26 -1.98
CA ILE A 145 -8.38 -6.00 -0.85
C ILE A 145 -7.38 -7.10 -0.46
N PRO A 146 -6.48 -6.80 0.52
CA PRO A 146 -5.47 -7.78 0.92
C PRO A 146 -6.08 -8.91 1.77
N PRO A 147 -5.52 -10.14 1.71
CA PRO A 147 -5.91 -11.24 2.57
C PRO A 147 -5.40 -11.03 4.01
N PHE A 148 -6.08 -11.66 4.96
CA PHE A 148 -5.76 -11.50 6.38
C PHE A 148 -4.51 -12.27 6.83
N ASN A 149 -4.09 -13.32 6.12
CA ASN A 149 -3.01 -14.21 6.55
C ASN A 149 -1.59 -13.65 6.38
N PHE A 150 -1.44 -12.61 5.53
CA PHE A 150 -0.20 -11.85 5.36
C PHE A 150 -0.50 -10.34 5.39
N PRO A 151 -0.85 -9.82 6.58
CA PRO A 151 -1.43 -8.48 6.70
C PRO A 151 -0.45 -7.33 6.48
N ALA A 152 0.85 -7.58 6.47
CA ALA A 152 1.87 -6.60 6.10
C ALA A 152 2.40 -6.82 4.67
N MET A 153 2.77 -8.05 4.33
CA MET A 153 3.37 -8.39 3.03
C MET A 153 2.50 -7.96 1.86
N ILE A 154 1.24 -8.35 1.86
CA ILE A 154 0.37 -8.11 0.70
C ILE A 154 0.02 -6.63 0.52
N PRO A 155 -0.32 -5.84 1.57
CA PRO A 155 -0.47 -4.40 1.41
C PRO A 155 0.78 -3.70 0.87
N LEU A 156 1.99 -4.12 1.29
CA LEU A 156 3.25 -3.61 0.76
C LEU A 156 3.42 -3.96 -0.73
N TRP A 157 3.01 -5.16 -1.14
CA TRP A 157 3.04 -5.57 -2.55
C TRP A 157 2.06 -4.78 -3.42
N MET A 158 0.86 -4.52 -2.91
CA MET A 158 -0.19 -3.84 -3.66
C MET A 158 0.04 -2.33 -3.74
N GLY A 159 0.76 -1.75 -2.79
CA GLY A 159 0.97 -0.31 -2.68
C GLY A 159 2.27 0.20 -3.31
N ALA A 160 3.21 -0.70 -3.62
CA ALA A 160 4.54 -0.35 -4.13
C ALA A 160 4.62 -0.07 -5.63
#